data_b8949375bd68215b2b081ebb93631163
#
_entry.id   b8949375bd68215b2b081ebb93631163
#
_cell.length_a   1.000
_cell.length_b   1.000
_cell.length_c   1.000
_cell.angle_alpha   90.00
_cell.angle_beta   90.00
_cell.angle_gamma   90.00
#
_symmetry.space_group_name_H-M   'P 1'
#
loop_
_entity.id
_entity.type
_entity.pdbx_description
1 polymer ?
#
loop_
_entity_poly.entity_id
_entity_poly.type
_entity_poly.pdbx_seq_one_letter_code
_entity_poly.pdbx_strand_id
1 'polypeptide(L)'
;MIKDIVVSLGLGDKDPVATFAISVAETFEAHLLGVAFSFEPIIPGSVMGGIPPEFIETQRAEADKAATAAIARFEQAAKRSGISYETRILSTSVAGGAEELGRLARRFDLAIVGQANREEDEPIEIIDEGVLFESGRPVIVVPFIQKSGLKLDRVMVCWDGSRTATRAIADAIPFMQKAKQVEVVLVTAKGFKADEAPGADLAQHLARHNLKVTLKRITSPDIDIASTILSYAADSNADMIVMGGYGHSRLREFVLGGVTRGILESMTVPTLMSH
;
A
#
# COMPACT_ATOMS: atom_id res chain seq x y z
N MET A 1 -15.96 2.79 -8.70
CA MET A 1 -16.20 3.92 -7.75
C MET A 1 -15.76 3.41 -6.39
N ILE A 2 -14.96 4.16 -5.64
CA ILE A 2 -14.51 3.77 -4.30
C ILE A 2 -15.54 4.27 -3.29
N LYS A 3 -16.13 3.37 -2.49
CA LYS A 3 -17.15 3.66 -1.49
C LYS A 3 -16.82 3.12 -0.10
N ASP A 4 -16.08 2.03 -0.04
CA ASP A 4 -15.68 1.40 1.20
C ASP A 4 -14.17 1.20 1.25
N ILE A 5 -13.52 1.73 2.28
CA ILE A 5 -12.07 1.68 2.46
C ILE A 5 -11.78 1.07 3.83
N VAL A 6 -10.78 0.19 3.90
CA VAL A 6 -10.23 -0.30 5.16
C VAL A 6 -8.79 0.19 5.31
N VAL A 7 -8.43 0.65 6.51
CA VAL A 7 -7.06 1.09 6.82
C VAL A 7 -6.53 0.36 8.05
N SER A 8 -5.28 -0.10 7.96
CA SER A 8 -4.48 -0.56 9.10
C SER A 8 -3.88 0.64 9.81
N LEU A 9 -4.25 0.84 11.08
CA LEU A 9 -3.80 1.97 11.88
C LEU A 9 -2.43 1.68 12.52
N GLY A 10 -1.53 2.65 12.47
CA GLY A 10 -0.28 2.60 13.22
C GLY A 10 -0.52 2.77 14.73
N LEU A 11 0.27 2.04 15.55
CA LEU A 11 0.15 2.10 17.01
C LEU A 11 0.92 3.29 17.61
N GLY A 12 1.88 3.86 16.88
CA GLY A 12 2.70 4.99 17.30
C GLY A 12 1.91 6.30 17.46
N ASP A 13 2.55 7.32 18.08
CA ASP A 13 1.92 8.63 18.34
C ASP A 13 1.59 9.41 17.05
N LYS A 14 2.34 9.16 15.98
CA LYS A 14 2.08 9.74 14.65
C LYS A 14 1.67 8.62 13.72
N ASP A 15 0.52 8.78 13.12
CA ASP A 15 0.00 7.84 12.13
C ASP A 15 -0.22 8.55 10.78
N PRO A 16 0.81 8.54 9.90
CA PRO A 16 0.67 9.09 8.56
C PRO A 16 -0.33 8.32 7.70
N VAL A 17 -0.52 7.03 7.98
CA VAL A 17 -1.42 6.14 7.25
C VAL A 17 -2.87 6.55 7.51
N ALA A 18 -3.24 6.76 8.78
CA ALA A 18 -4.58 7.25 9.14
C ALA A 18 -4.87 8.61 8.50
N THR A 19 -3.91 9.54 8.55
CA THR A 19 -4.07 10.87 7.93
C THR A 19 -4.28 10.77 6.42
N PHE A 20 -3.51 9.92 5.76
CA PHE A 20 -3.64 9.68 4.33
C PHE A 20 -4.98 9.02 3.99
N ALA A 21 -5.38 7.97 4.72
CA ALA A 21 -6.63 7.25 4.51
C ALA A 21 -7.87 8.15 4.69
N ILE A 22 -7.87 9.02 5.69
CA ILE A 22 -8.92 10.01 5.89
C ILE A 22 -9.04 10.91 4.65
N SER A 23 -7.92 11.42 4.11
CA SER A 23 -7.95 12.27 2.91
C SER A 23 -8.41 11.53 1.65
N VAL A 24 -8.13 10.21 1.56
CA VAL A 24 -8.70 9.37 0.49
C VAL A 24 -10.21 9.26 0.65
N ALA A 25 -10.69 8.97 1.87
CA ALA A 25 -12.12 8.89 2.16
C ALA A 25 -12.86 10.21 1.87
N GLU A 26 -12.28 11.36 2.24
CA GLU A 26 -12.80 12.69 1.88
C GLU A 26 -12.89 12.87 0.34
N THR A 27 -11.81 12.52 -0.37
CA THR A 27 -11.73 12.71 -1.83
C THR A 27 -12.77 11.90 -2.60
N PHE A 28 -13.12 10.71 -2.09
CA PHE A 28 -14.06 9.79 -2.75
C PHE A 28 -15.44 9.75 -2.10
N GLU A 29 -15.69 10.51 -1.03
CA GLU A 29 -16.90 10.44 -0.24
C GLU A 29 -17.20 8.99 0.17
N ALA A 30 -16.18 8.31 0.67
CA ALA A 30 -16.19 6.90 1.03
C ALA A 30 -16.31 6.70 2.55
N HIS A 31 -16.87 5.56 2.94
CA HIS A 31 -16.81 5.07 4.30
C HIS A 31 -15.42 4.50 4.61
N LEU A 32 -14.90 4.73 5.82
CA LEU A 32 -13.56 4.32 6.24
C LEU A 32 -13.61 3.48 7.51
N LEU A 33 -13.20 2.21 7.41
CA LEU A 33 -12.98 1.34 8.57
C LEU A 33 -11.52 1.45 9.03
N GLY A 34 -11.30 1.98 10.24
CA GLY A 34 -10.01 1.96 10.92
C GLY A 34 -9.82 0.67 11.74
N VAL A 35 -8.77 -0.07 11.44
CA VAL A 35 -8.43 -1.32 12.14
C VAL A 35 -7.12 -1.13 12.90
N ALA A 36 -7.15 -1.33 14.23
CA ALA A 36 -5.96 -1.41 15.06
C ALA A 36 -5.72 -2.86 15.50
N PHE A 37 -4.45 -3.25 15.56
CA PHE A 37 -4.08 -4.59 16.04
C PHE A 37 -3.68 -4.56 17.51
N SER A 38 -4.20 -5.53 18.28
CA SER A 38 -3.67 -5.90 19.58
C SER A 38 -2.99 -7.26 19.41
N PHE A 39 -1.66 -7.25 19.24
CA PHE A 39 -0.92 -8.48 18.99
C PHE A 39 -0.70 -9.29 20.26
N GLU A 40 -0.94 -10.60 20.15
CA GLU A 40 -0.59 -11.53 21.21
C GLU A 40 0.93 -11.58 21.40
N PRO A 41 1.44 -11.61 22.64
CA PRO A 41 2.86 -11.73 22.91
C PRO A 41 3.47 -12.99 22.28
N ILE A 42 4.60 -12.83 21.60
CA ILE A 42 5.34 -13.95 21.04
C ILE A 42 6.13 -14.60 22.18
N ILE A 43 5.71 -15.80 22.60
CA ILE A 43 6.40 -16.59 23.62
C ILE A 43 7.32 -17.60 22.92
N PRO A 44 8.67 -17.44 23.00
CA PRO A 44 9.58 -18.43 22.44
C PRO A 44 9.37 -19.79 23.12
N GLY A 45 9.24 -20.86 22.31
CA GLY A 45 8.98 -22.21 22.82
C GLY A 45 10.02 -22.74 23.84
N SER A 46 11.25 -22.23 23.78
CA SER A 46 12.35 -22.53 24.73
C SER A 46 12.13 -21.98 26.15
N VAL A 47 11.19 -21.03 26.33
CA VAL A 47 10.96 -20.32 27.59
C VAL A 47 9.56 -20.59 28.17
N MET A 48 8.72 -21.37 27.49
CA MET A 48 7.32 -21.61 27.88
C MET A 48 7.11 -22.11 29.32
N GLY A 49 8.10 -22.75 29.93
CA GLY A 49 8.02 -23.21 31.33
C GLY A 49 8.45 -22.21 32.41
N GLY A 50 8.92 -21.00 32.02
CA GLY A 50 9.53 -20.07 32.95
C GLY A 50 9.01 -18.63 32.91
N ILE A 51 8.04 -18.30 32.03
CA ILE A 51 7.48 -16.93 31.99
C ILE A 51 6.31 -16.84 32.99
N PRO A 52 6.35 -15.92 33.95
CA PRO A 52 5.25 -15.71 34.87
C PRO A 52 3.96 -15.30 34.10
N PRO A 53 2.79 -15.86 34.47
CA PRO A 53 1.51 -15.47 33.84
C PRO A 53 1.27 -13.95 33.87
N GLU A 54 1.68 -13.29 34.95
CA GLU A 54 1.53 -11.84 35.13
C GLU A 54 2.28 -11.05 34.06
N PHE A 55 3.40 -11.56 33.56
CA PHE A 55 4.14 -10.91 32.48
C PHE A 55 3.35 -10.97 31.16
N ILE A 56 2.75 -12.10 30.85
CA ILE A 56 1.91 -12.27 29.64
C ILE A 56 0.68 -11.36 29.71
N GLU A 57 0.04 -11.30 30.88
CA GLU A 57 -1.11 -10.43 31.10
C GLU A 57 -0.74 -8.96 30.95
N THR A 58 0.41 -8.57 31.47
CA THR A 58 0.92 -7.19 31.32
C THR A 58 1.16 -6.83 29.87
N GLN A 59 1.82 -7.70 29.10
CA GLN A 59 2.06 -7.46 27.67
C GLN A 59 0.76 -7.37 26.84
N ARG A 60 -0.22 -8.21 27.16
CA ARG A 60 -1.55 -8.13 26.53
C ARG A 60 -2.25 -6.80 26.86
N ALA A 61 -2.22 -6.39 28.12
CA ALA A 61 -2.82 -5.14 28.55
C ALA A 61 -2.14 -3.91 27.89
N GLU A 62 -0.82 -3.96 27.68
CA GLU A 62 -0.09 -2.92 26.95
C GLU A 62 -0.48 -2.89 25.47
N ALA A 63 -0.59 -4.04 24.78
CA ALA A 63 -1.02 -4.13 23.40
C ALA A 63 -2.47 -3.60 23.23
N ASP A 64 -3.39 -3.99 24.10
CA ASP A 64 -4.78 -3.52 24.09
C ASP A 64 -4.87 -2.00 24.32
N LYS A 65 -4.06 -1.48 25.23
CA LYS A 65 -3.97 -0.04 25.50
C LYS A 65 -3.45 0.73 24.29
N ALA A 66 -2.41 0.22 23.61
CA ALA A 66 -1.86 0.83 22.40
C ALA A 66 -2.90 0.86 21.26
N ALA A 67 -3.57 -0.28 21.02
CA ALA A 67 -4.63 -0.38 20.02
C ALA A 67 -5.81 0.58 20.32
N THR A 68 -6.25 0.65 21.59
CA THR A 68 -7.31 1.57 22.01
C THR A 68 -6.91 3.04 21.82
N ALA A 69 -5.66 3.38 22.11
CA ALA A 69 -5.15 4.73 21.89
C ALA A 69 -5.07 5.08 20.39
N ALA A 70 -4.67 4.14 19.54
CA ALA A 70 -4.69 4.32 18.08
C ALA A 70 -6.10 4.58 17.56
N ILE A 71 -7.08 3.78 17.99
CA ILE A 71 -8.49 4.00 17.66
C ILE A 71 -8.96 5.39 18.09
N ALA A 72 -8.68 5.80 19.32
CA ALA A 72 -9.11 7.11 19.82
C ALA A 72 -8.51 8.28 19.01
N ARG A 73 -7.24 8.18 18.59
CA ARG A 73 -6.59 9.17 17.72
C ARG A 73 -7.27 9.23 16.35
N PHE A 74 -7.50 8.06 15.74
CA PHE A 74 -8.17 7.95 14.45
C PHE A 74 -9.58 8.55 14.50
N GLU A 75 -10.41 8.18 15.49
CA GLU A 75 -11.76 8.70 15.65
C GLU A 75 -11.78 10.22 15.79
N GLN A 76 -10.85 10.78 16.58
CA GLN A 76 -10.74 12.22 16.71
C GLN A 76 -10.40 12.91 15.38
N ALA A 77 -9.52 12.31 14.57
CA ALA A 77 -9.17 12.84 13.27
C ALA A 77 -10.33 12.69 12.27
N ALA A 78 -10.96 11.54 12.19
CA ALA A 78 -12.10 11.27 11.32
C ALA A 78 -13.32 12.16 11.63
N LYS A 79 -13.62 12.38 12.92
CA LYS A 79 -14.68 13.34 13.36
C LYS A 79 -14.39 14.75 12.90
N ARG A 80 -13.14 15.21 12.99
CA ARG A 80 -12.77 16.57 12.51
C ARG A 80 -12.92 16.73 11.00
N SER A 81 -12.66 15.68 10.24
CA SER A 81 -12.83 15.66 8.79
C SER A 81 -14.27 15.44 8.34
N GLY A 82 -15.16 15.03 9.24
CA GLY A 82 -16.58 14.83 8.93
C GLY A 82 -16.87 13.63 8.02
N ILE A 83 -15.94 12.69 7.87
CA ILE A 83 -16.13 11.48 7.08
C ILE A 83 -17.01 10.45 7.80
N SER A 84 -17.64 9.55 7.04
CA SER A 84 -18.28 8.34 7.59
C SER A 84 -17.18 7.33 7.96
N TYR A 85 -17.19 6.84 9.20
CA TYR A 85 -16.18 5.89 9.66
C TYR A 85 -16.73 4.88 10.66
N GLU A 86 -16.02 3.76 10.76
CA GLU A 86 -16.12 2.75 11.82
C GLU A 86 -14.73 2.39 12.35
N THR A 87 -14.67 1.73 13.49
CA THR A 87 -13.41 1.29 14.10
C THR A 87 -13.51 -0.16 14.58
N ARG A 88 -12.37 -0.87 14.55
CA ARG A 88 -12.26 -2.24 15.03
C ARG A 88 -10.88 -2.51 15.62
N ILE A 89 -10.83 -3.23 16.73
CA ILE A 89 -9.60 -3.84 17.26
C ILE A 89 -9.62 -5.31 16.88
N LEU A 90 -8.52 -5.80 16.33
CA LEU A 90 -8.28 -7.22 16.05
C LEU A 90 -7.23 -7.73 17.03
N SER A 91 -7.63 -8.63 17.94
CA SER A 91 -6.72 -9.30 18.87
C SER A 91 -6.29 -10.63 18.25
N THR A 92 -5.04 -10.72 17.83
CA THR A 92 -4.54 -11.84 17.02
C THR A 92 -3.01 -11.95 17.10
N SER A 93 -2.47 -13.07 16.62
CA SER A 93 -1.03 -13.16 16.38
C SER A 93 -0.62 -12.35 15.13
N VAL A 94 0.66 -12.04 15.02
CA VAL A 94 1.20 -11.31 13.85
C VAL A 94 0.83 -11.98 12.52
N ALA A 95 1.02 -13.30 12.43
CA ALA A 95 0.67 -14.05 11.21
C ALA A 95 -0.85 -14.09 10.98
N GLY A 96 -1.64 -14.22 12.04
CA GLY A 96 -3.11 -14.18 11.99
C GLY A 96 -3.63 -12.81 11.54
N GLY A 97 -2.97 -11.72 11.94
CA GLY A 97 -3.36 -10.36 11.57
C GLY A 97 -3.37 -10.12 10.07
N ALA A 98 -2.35 -10.61 9.36
CA ALA A 98 -2.27 -10.54 7.91
C ALA A 98 -3.45 -11.25 7.22
N GLU A 99 -3.76 -12.46 7.66
CA GLU A 99 -4.89 -13.25 7.13
C GLU A 99 -6.24 -12.61 7.47
N GLU A 100 -6.43 -12.14 8.70
CA GLU A 100 -7.69 -11.53 9.14
C GLU A 100 -7.96 -10.20 8.41
N LEU A 101 -6.96 -9.34 8.27
CA LEU A 101 -7.10 -8.09 7.53
C LEU A 101 -7.33 -8.36 6.04
N GLY A 102 -6.61 -9.33 5.45
CA GLY A 102 -6.82 -9.75 4.06
C GLY A 102 -8.25 -10.23 3.82
N ARG A 103 -8.80 -11.09 4.69
CA ARG A 103 -10.20 -11.54 4.62
C ARG A 103 -11.20 -10.40 4.82
N LEU A 104 -10.90 -9.49 5.73
CA LEU A 104 -11.73 -8.31 5.97
C LEU A 104 -11.78 -7.43 4.72
N ALA A 105 -10.62 -7.14 4.12
CA ALA A 105 -10.45 -6.29 2.95
C ALA A 105 -11.21 -6.79 1.70
N ARG A 106 -11.53 -8.07 1.60
CA ARG A 106 -12.36 -8.63 0.49
C ARG A 106 -13.70 -7.91 0.31
N ARG A 107 -14.23 -7.33 1.37
CA ARG A 107 -15.54 -6.62 1.38
C ARG A 107 -15.43 -5.12 1.14
N PHE A 108 -14.22 -4.62 0.93
CA PHE A 108 -13.92 -3.22 0.68
C PHE A 108 -13.47 -3.01 -0.75
N ASP A 109 -13.54 -1.79 -1.24
CA ASP A 109 -13.06 -1.42 -2.57
C ASP A 109 -11.55 -1.20 -2.58
N LEU A 110 -10.98 -0.81 -1.42
CA LEU A 110 -9.58 -0.44 -1.26
C LEU A 110 -9.11 -0.77 0.14
N ALA A 111 -7.89 -1.30 0.25
CA ALA A 111 -7.16 -1.38 1.50
C ALA A 111 -6.01 -0.35 1.53
N ILE A 112 -5.76 0.23 2.70
CA ILE A 112 -4.65 1.16 2.92
C ILE A 112 -3.84 0.66 4.10
N VAL A 113 -2.54 0.52 3.89
CA VAL A 113 -1.58 0.01 4.89
C VAL A 113 -0.35 0.89 4.93
N GLY A 114 0.44 0.80 5.99
CA GLY A 114 1.68 1.55 6.12
C GLY A 114 2.86 0.79 5.55
N GLN A 115 3.85 1.49 5.02
CA GLN A 115 5.14 0.90 4.70
C GLN A 115 5.82 0.43 5.99
N ALA A 116 6.38 -0.78 6.00
CA ALA A 116 7.18 -1.27 7.11
C ALA A 116 8.40 -0.39 7.36
N ASN A 117 8.54 0.06 8.60
CA ASN A 117 9.74 0.77 9.04
C ASN A 117 10.65 -0.23 9.77
N ARG A 118 11.82 -0.53 9.20
CA ARG A 118 12.78 -1.49 9.79
C ARG A 118 13.38 -1.04 11.12
N GLU A 119 13.25 0.24 11.47
CA GLU A 119 13.70 0.78 12.75
C GLU A 119 12.67 0.57 13.88
N GLU A 120 11.44 0.23 13.53
CA GLU A 120 10.36 -0.05 14.45
C GLU A 120 10.08 -1.56 14.43
N ASP A 121 10.12 -2.22 15.59
CA ASP A 121 9.84 -3.67 15.74
C ASP A 121 8.36 -4.04 15.48
N GLU A 122 7.68 -3.30 14.61
CA GLU A 122 6.29 -3.60 14.25
C GLU A 122 6.24 -4.62 13.10
N PRO A 123 5.36 -5.62 13.17
CA PRO A 123 5.27 -6.68 12.16
C PRO A 123 4.49 -6.24 10.90
N ILE A 124 4.64 -4.98 10.49
CA ILE A 124 3.88 -4.34 9.41
C ILE A 124 4.16 -5.02 8.06
N GLU A 125 5.42 -5.38 7.79
CA GLU A 125 5.81 -6.02 6.51
C GLU A 125 4.97 -7.28 6.19
N ILE A 126 4.69 -8.11 7.21
CA ILE A 126 3.87 -9.32 7.07
C ILE A 126 2.41 -8.97 6.76
N ILE A 127 1.91 -7.89 7.36
CA ILE A 127 0.53 -7.44 7.18
C ILE A 127 0.34 -6.86 5.77
N ASP A 128 1.26 -6.03 5.31
CA ASP A 128 1.19 -5.38 4.00
C ASP A 128 1.19 -6.40 2.86
N GLU A 129 2.13 -7.35 2.89
CA GLU A 129 2.18 -8.44 1.93
C GLU A 129 0.93 -9.33 2.02
N GLY A 130 0.51 -9.68 3.23
CA GLY A 130 -0.66 -10.52 3.46
C GLY A 130 -1.94 -9.90 2.87
N VAL A 131 -2.16 -8.62 3.07
CA VAL A 131 -3.32 -7.92 2.51
C VAL A 131 -3.29 -7.91 0.99
N LEU A 132 -2.13 -7.68 0.37
CA LEU A 132 -1.99 -7.66 -1.07
C LEU A 132 -2.32 -9.02 -1.71
N PHE A 133 -1.89 -10.13 -1.07
CA PHE A 133 -2.14 -11.48 -1.60
C PHE A 133 -3.51 -12.04 -1.25
N GLU A 134 -4.01 -11.75 -0.04
CA GLU A 134 -5.20 -12.41 0.49
C GLU A 134 -6.50 -11.66 0.22
N SER A 135 -6.45 -10.35 -0.05
CA SER A 135 -7.65 -9.55 -0.24
C SER A 135 -8.27 -9.68 -1.62
N GLY A 136 -7.46 -9.83 -2.66
CA GLY A 136 -7.89 -9.71 -4.06
C GLY A 136 -8.39 -8.29 -4.41
N ARG A 137 -8.02 -7.29 -3.61
CA ARG A 137 -8.35 -5.88 -3.76
C ARG A 137 -7.10 -5.04 -3.98
N PRO A 138 -7.23 -3.83 -4.57
CA PRO A 138 -6.11 -2.92 -4.63
C PRO A 138 -5.68 -2.50 -3.21
N VAL A 139 -4.38 -2.34 -3.03
CA VAL A 139 -3.78 -1.92 -1.77
C VAL A 139 -2.96 -0.66 -2.03
N ILE A 140 -3.17 0.39 -1.24
CA ILE A 140 -2.25 1.52 -1.21
C ILE A 140 -1.31 1.32 -0.01
N VAL A 141 -0.02 1.25 -0.29
CA VAL A 141 1.02 1.30 0.73
C VAL A 141 1.46 2.75 0.90
N VAL A 142 1.41 3.25 2.12
CA VAL A 142 1.72 4.64 2.47
C VAL A 142 3.12 4.71 3.06
N PRO A 143 4.05 5.50 2.51
CA PRO A 143 5.41 5.63 3.06
C PRO A 143 5.39 6.12 4.51
N PHE A 144 6.27 5.59 5.36
CA PHE A 144 6.39 6.05 6.74
C PHE A 144 6.79 7.53 6.84
N ILE A 145 7.44 8.07 5.79
CA ILE A 145 7.81 9.49 5.70
C ILE A 145 6.67 10.40 5.23
N GLN A 146 5.49 9.87 4.90
CA GLN A 146 4.35 10.63 4.38
C GLN A 146 3.88 11.68 5.39
N LYS A 147 3.75 12.94 4.94
CA LYS A 147 3.35 14.06 5.81
C LYS A 147 2.03 14.70 5.42
N SER A 148 1.57 14.45 4.21
CA SER A 148 0.35 15.07 3.65
C SER A 148 -0.68 14.00 3.31
N GLY A 149 -1.96 14.42 3.17
CA GLY A 149 -3.00 13.58 2.60
C GLY A 149 -2.78 13.28 1.13
N LEU A 150 -3.77 12.66 0.50
CA LEU A 150 -3.79 12.31 -0.90
C LEU A 150 -3.60 13.55 -1.79
N LYS A 151 -2.67 13.45 -2.72
CA LYS A 151 -2.49 14.40 -3.81
C LYS A 151 -2.57 13.65 -5.13
N LEU A 152 -3.18 14.26 -6.13
CA LEU A 152 -3.38 13.68 -7.45
C LEU A 152 -3.02 14.69 -8.54
N ASP A 153 -1.95 15.48 -8.31
CA ASP A 153 -1.47 16.35 -9.37
C ASP A 153 -0.79 15.53 -10.46
N ARG A 154 0.02 14.51 -10.07
CA ARG A 154 0.65 13.61 -11.02
C ARG A 154 0.60 12.16 -10.51
N VAL A 155 -0.08 11.29 -11.28
CA VAL A 155 -0.10 9.85 -11.06
C VAL A 155 0.82 9.17 -12.06
N MET A 156 1.79 8.43 -11.57
CA MET A 156 2.74 7.64 -12.36
C MET A 156 2.28 6.19 -12.41
N VAL A 157 2.08 5.66 -13.61
CA VAL A 157 1.65 4.28 -13.88
C VAL A 157 2.83 3.48 -14.42
N CYS A 158 3.34 2.52 -13.67
CA CYS A 158 4.40 1.62 -14.11
C CYS A 158 3.80 0.47 -14.93
N TRP A 159 4.24 0.34 -16.17
CA TRP A 159 3.74 -0.65 -17.11
C TRP A 159 4.82 -1.62 -17.58
N ASP A 160 4.59 -2.91 -17.36
CA ASP A 160 5.46 -4.01 -17.78
C ASP A 160 4.74 -5.05 -18.68
N GLY A 161 3.45 -4.81 -18.99
CA GLY A 161 2.63 -5.74 -19.77
C GLY A 161 2.09 -6.94 -18.97
N SER A 162 2.32 -7.01 -17.66
CA SER A 162 1.86 -8.10 -16.81
C SER A 162 0.35 -8.04 -16.49
N ARG A 163 -0.20 -9.18 -16.06
CA ARG A 163 -1.59 -9.25 -15.59
C ARG A 163 -1.82 -8.40 -14.34
N THR A 164 -0.85 -8.37 -13.44
CA THR A 164 -0.94 -7.59 -12.21
C THR A 164 -0.87 -6.10 -12.50
N ALA A 165 -0.03 -5.64 -13.43
CA ALA A 165 -0.03 -4.25 -13.88
C ALA A 165 -1.36 -3.87 -14.56
N THR A 166 -1.92 -4.75 -15.39
CA THR A 166 -3.24 -4.55 -16.01
C THR A 166 -4.32 -4.37 -14.94
N ARG A 167 -4.29 -5.20 -13.88
CA ARG A 167 -5.24 -5.11 -12.78
C ARG A 167 -5.07 -3.82 -11.99
N ALA A 168 -3.84 -3.47 -11.61
CA ALA A 168 -3.55 -2.24 -10.87
C ALA A 168 -4.03 -0.99 -11.63
N ILE A 169 -3.86 -0.97 -12.95
CA ILE A 169 -4.36 0.11 -13.79
C ILE A 169 -5.89 0.19 -13.75
N ALA A 170 -6.58 -0.94 -13.89
CA ALA A 170 -8.05 -0.98 -13.84
C ALA A 170 -8.57 -0.49 -12.47
N ASP A 171 -7.95 -0.93 -11.38
CA ASP A 171 -8.30 -0.55 -10.02
C ASP A 171 -7.96 0.93 -9.72
N ALA A 172 -6.93 1.49 -10.37
CA ALA A 172 -6.51 2.88 -10.21
C ALA A 172 -7.29 3.90 -11.06
N ILE A 173 -8.18 3.47 -11.98
CA ILE A 173 -8.99 4.38 -12.81
C ILE A 173 -9.65 5.50 -12.00
N PRO A 174 -10.29 5.25 -10.83
CA PRO A 174 -10.92 6.30 -10.05
C PRO A 174 -9.94 7.39 -9.60
N PHE A 175 -8.71 7.03 -9.25
CA PHE A 175 -7.64 7.97 -8.88
C PHE A 175 -7.15 8.76 -10.10
N MET A 176 -6.90 8.06 -11.20
CA MET A 176 -6.45 8.69 -12.44
C MET A 176 -7.48 9.66 -13.02
N GLN A 177 -8.78 9.40 -12.85
CA GLN A 177 -9.84 10.33 -13.27
C GLN A 177 -9.87 11.65 -12.48
N LYS A 178 -9.35 11.64 -11.26
CA LYS A 178 -9.20 12.84 -10.42
C LYS A 178 -7.82 13.50 -10.59
N ALA A 179 -6.89 12.82 -11.24
CA ALA A 179 -5.53 13.32 -11.43
C ALA A 179 -5.47 14.45 -12.48
N LYS A 180 -4.58 15.44 -12.24
CA LYS A 180 -4.33 16.48 -13.25
C LYS A 180 -3.50 15.94 -14.42
N GLN A 181 -2.57 15.02 -14.15
CA GLN A 181 -1.71 14.37 -15.12
C GLN A 181 -1.56 12.88 -14.80
N VAL A 182 -1.60 12.08 -15.83
CA VAL A 182 -1.32 10.63 -15.76
C VAL A 182 -0.17 10.33 -16.70
N GLU A 183 0.88 9.72 -16.18
CA GLU A 183 2.06 9.36 -16.96
C GLU A 183 2.29 7.85 -16.90
N VAL A 184 2.27 7.19 -18.06
CA VAL A 184 2.63 5.76 -18.18
C VAL A 184 4.14 5.67 -18.39
N VAL A 185 4.80 4.98 -17.48
CA VAL A 185 6.25 4.80 -17.45
C VAL A 185 6.59 3.34 -17.77
N LEU A 186 7.46 3.17 -18.76
CA LEU A 186 8.06 1.88 -19.10
C LEU A 186 9.56 1.94 -18.84
N VAL A 187 10.06 1.01 -18.04
CA VAL A 187 11.50 0.81 -17.87
C VAL A 187 11.93 -0.35 -18.76
N THR A 188 12.85 -0.09 -19.69
CA THR A 188 13.31 -1.08 -20.66
C THR A 188 14.81 -1.33 -20.50
N ALA A 189 15.24 -2.57 -20.72
CA ALA A 189 16.66 -2.90 -20.78
C ALA A 189 17.31 -2.33 -22.06
N LYS A 190 18.64 -2.16 -22.01
CA LYS A 190 19.44 -1.71 -23.15
C LYS A 190 19.31 -2.69 -24.33
N GLY A 191 18.98 -2.19 -25.52
CA GLY A 191 18.86 -3.00 -26.75
C GLY A 191 17.43 -3.42 -27.11
N PHE A 192 16.44 -2.95 -26.41
CA PHE A 192 15.05 -3.15 -26.79
C PHE A 192 14.78 -2.44 -28.13
N LYS A 193 14.31 -3.19 -29.14
CA LYS A 193 14.03 -2.63 -30.47
C LYS A 193 12.80 -1.71 -30.39
N ALA A 194 12.97 -0.48 -30.84
CA ALA A 194 11.95 0.58 -30.78
C ALA A 194 10.73 0.35 -31.70
N ASP A 195 10.76 -0.66 -32.55
CA ASP A 195 9.74 -0.89 -33.58
C ASP A 195 8.39 -1.42 -33.03
N GLU A 196 8.41 -2.02 -31.86
CA GLU A 196 7.18 -2.27 -31.11
C GLU A 196 7.00 -1.10 -30.13
N ALA A 197 5.94 -0.32 -30.26
CA ALA A 197 5.65 0.79 -29.36
C ALA A 197 4.99 0.31 -28.04
N PRO A 198 5.73 -0.39 -27.13
CA PRO A 198 5.13 -0.93 -25.93
C PRO A 198 4.50 0.22 -25.14
N GLY A 199 3.25 0.04 -24.75
CA GLY A 199 2.49 1.05 -24.01
C GLY A 199 1.66 2.02 -24.87
N ALA A 200 1.82 2.07 -26.19
CA ALA A 200 0.97 2.87 -27.05
C ALA A 200 -0.50 2.41 -27.00
N ASP A 201 -0.71 1.10 -27.04
CA ASP A 201 -2.03 0.49 -26.92
C ASP A 201 -2.67 0.76 -25.55
N LEU A 202 -1.88 0.73 -24.48
CA LEU A 202 -2.34 1.11 -23.15
C LEU A 202 -2.73 2.58 -23.10
N ALA A 203 -1.90 3.48 -23.62
CA ALA A 203 -2.21 4.91 -23.67
C ALA A 203 -3.54 5.16 -24.43
N GLN A 204 -3.75 4.46 -25.55
CA GLN A 204 -4.99 4.51 -26.31
C GLN A 204 -6.18 3.95 -25.51
N HIS A 205 -5.99 2.85 -24.78
CA HIS A 205 -7.01 2.29 -23.89
C HIS A 205 -7.40 3.32 -22.82
N LEU A 206 -6.45 3.91 -22.14
CA LEU A 206 -6.68 4.92 -21.10
C LEU A 206 -7.35 6.19 -21.67
N ALA A 207 -6.98 6.61 -22.87
CA ALA A 207 -7.64 7.73 -23.55
C ALA A 207 -9.14 7.47 -23.77
N ARG A 208 -9.57 6.21 -24.02
CA ARG A 208 -11.00 5.86 -24.12
C ARG A 208 -11.73 6.00 -22.77
N HIS A 209 -11.00 5.99 -21.65
CA HIS A 209 -11.52 6.30 -20.31
C HIS A 209 -11.46 7.81 -19.98
N ASN A 210 -11.27 8.67 -21.00
CA ASN A 210 -11.15 10.13 -20.89
C ASN A 210 -9.94 10.58 -20.05
N LEU A 211 -8.88 9.76 -19.99
CA LEU A 211 -7.65 10.11 -19.28
C LEU A 211 -6.66 10.78 -20.24
N LYS A 212 -6.10 11.92 -19.81
CA LYS A 212 -4.98 12.56 -20.51
C LYS A 212 -3.68 11.88 -20.09
N VAL A 213 -3.16 11.03 -20.95
CA VAL A 213 -2.01 10.18 -20.64
C VAL A 213 -0.81 10.63 -21.47
N THR A 214 0.34 10.73 -20.82
CA THR A 214 1.66 10.84 -21.47
C THR A 214 2.41 9.52 -21.32
N LEU A 215 3.23 9.18 -22.33
CA LEU A 215 4.04 7.98 -22.33
C LEU A 215 5.51 8.35 -22.15
N LYS A 216 6.15 7.77 -21.13
CA LYS A 216 7.57 7.93 -20.86
C LYS A 216 8.28 6.58 -20.92
N ARG A 217 9.34 6.52 -21.72
CA ARG A 217 10.24 5.37 -21.75
C ARG A 217 11.55 5.75 -21.08
N ILE A 218 12.01 4.89 -20.21
CA ILE A 218 13.27 5.03 -19.50
C ILE A 218 14.13 3.80 -19.85
N THR A 219 15.29 4.03 -20.40
CA THR A 219 16.26 2.97 -20.66
C THR A 219 17.19 2.88 -19.47
N SER A 220 17.15 1.75 -18.76
CA SER A 220 18.04 1.50 -17.63
C SER A 220 18.99 0.35 -18.01
N PRO A 221 20.25 0.65 -18.37
CA PRO A 221 21.17 -0.37 -18.83
C PRO A 221 21.78 -1.21 -17.69
N ASP A 222 22.00 -0.63 -16.51
CA ASP A 222 22.82 -1.21 -15.45
C ASP A 222 22.29 -0.95 -14.03
N ILE A 223 21.10 -0.34 -13.89
CA ILE A 223 20.53 0.03 -12.60
C ILE A 223 19.29 -0.84 -12.33
N ASP A 224 19.10 -1.20 -11.09
CA ASP A 224 17.88 -1.87 -10.61
C ASP A 224 16.62 -1.11 -11.03
N ILE A 225 15.60 -1.85 -11.50
CA ILE A 225 14.34 -1.28 -12.00
C ILE A 225 13.62 -0.50 -10.91
N ALA A 226 13.62 -1.00 -9.66
CA ALA A 226 12.98 -0.32 -8.53
C ALA A 226 13.62 1.05 -8.29
N SER A 227 14.95 1.11 -8.23
CA SER A 227 15.69 2.36 -8.08
C SER A 227 15.43 3.34 -9.22
N THR A 228 15.31 2.83 -10.46
CA THR A 228 14.97 3.66 -11.63
C THR A 228 13.57 4.27 -11.51
N ILE A 229 12.58 3.47 -11.08
CA ILE A 229 11.21 3.93 -10.87
C ILE A 229 11.16 4.99 -9.77
N LEU A 230 11.80 4.74 -8.63
CA LEU A 230 11.79 5.65 -7.48
C LEU A 230 12.51 6.98 -7.78
N SER A 231 13.66 6.92 -8.45
CA SER A 231 14.38 8.12 -8.89
C SER A 231 13.54 8.95 -9.86
N TYR A 232 12.90 8.30 -10.83
CA TYR A 232 12.04 9.01 -11.77
C TYR A 232 10.77 9.57 -11.10
N ALA A 233 10.18 8.86 -10.13
CA ALA A 233 9.05 9.38 -9.36
C ALA A 233 9.42 10.66 -8.61
N ALA A 234 10.61 10.70 -8.00
CA ALA A 234 11.13 11.90 -7.34
C ALA A 234 11.39 13.05 -8.34
N ASP A 235 12.09 12.77 -9.45
CA ASP A 235 12.44 13.78 -10.47
C ASP A 235 11.19 14.36 -11.15
N SER A 236 10.17 13.55 -11.34
CA SER A 236 8.91 13.99 -11.96
C SER A 236 7.92 14.59 -10.96
N ASN A 237 8.22 14.60 -9.67
CA ASN A 237 7.30 14.98 -8.59
C ASN A 237 5.98 14.20 -8.66
N ALA A 238 6.05 12.89 -8.80
CA ALA A 238 4.87 12.04 -8.75
C ALA A 238 4.27 12.04 -7.34
N ASP A 239 2.94 12.14 -7.24
CA ASP A 239 2.20 12.11 -5.97
C ASP A 239 1.74 10.70 -5.61
N MET A 240 1.64 9.82 -6.61
CA MET A 240 1.22 8.44 -6.47
C MET A 240 1.86 7.58 -7.55
N ILE A 241 2.28 6.37 -7.17
CA ILE A 241 2.70 5.32 -8.09
C ILE A 241 1.56 4.29 -8.19
N VAL A 242 1.32 3.77 -9.40
CA VAL A 242 0.43 2.64 -9.69
C VAL A 242 1.25 1.55 -10.35
N MET A 243 1.27 0.37 -9.78
CA MET A 243 2.03 -0.76 -10.33
C MET A 243 1.40 -2.11 -9.97
N GLY A 244 1.71 -3.14 -10.75
CA GLY A 244 1.43 -4.51 -10.37
C GLY A 244 2.29 -4.95 -9.19
N GLY A 245 1.70 -5.67 -8.25
CA GLY A 245 2.43 -6.31 -7.16
C GLY A 245 2.76 -7.77 -7.52
N TYR A 246 3.99 -8.21 -7.33
CA TYR A 246 4.40 -9.62 -7.45
C TYR A 246 3.91 -10.35 -8.72
N GLY A 247 4.16 -9.75 -9.89
CA GLY A 247 3.68 -10.26 -11.20
C GLY A 247 4.26 -11.61 -11.64
N HIS A 248 5.37 -12.03 -11.00
CA HIS A 248 5.98 -13.35 -11.19
C HIS A 248 5.72 -14.24 -9.97
N SER A 249 5.62 -15.57 -10.16
CA SER A 249 5.36 -16.49 -9.05
C SER A 249 6.35 -16.28 -7.90
N ARG A 250 5.90 -16.36 -6.64
CA ARG A 250 6.72 -16.27 -5.41
C ARG A 250 8.06 -17.04 -5.50
N LEU A 251 8.09 -18.16 -6.23
CA LEU A 251 9.29 -18.98 -6.46
C LEU A 251 10.37 -18.27 -7.30
N ARG A 252 10.01 -17.34 -8.20
CA ARG A 252 10.99 -16.63 -9.04
C ARG A 252 11.53 -15.37 -8.37
N GLU A 253 10.73 -14.69 -7.57
CA GLU A 253 11.14 -13.47 -6.85
C GLU A 253 12.08 -13.77 -5.68
N PHE A 254 11.94 -14.95 -5.04
CA PHE A 254 12.85 -15.40 -3.99
C PHE A 254 14.30 -15.54 -4.46
N VAL A 255 14.51 -15.68 -5.79
CA VAL A 255 15.85 -15.86 -6.42
C VAL A 255 16.40 -14.56 -7.02
N LEU A 256 15.56 -13.54 -7.30
CA LEU A 256 15.95 -12.39 -8.15
C LEU A 256 15.60 -11.01 -7.57
N GLY A 257 15.41 -10.82 -6.26
CA GLY A 257 15.22 -9.49 -5.64
C GLY A 257 14.18 -8.65 -6.39
N GLY A 258 12.89 -8.92 -6.20
CA GLY A 258 11.81 -8.38 -7.02
C GLY A 258 11.66 -6.86 -6.94
N VAL A 259 11.25 -6.26 -8.05
CA VAL A 259 10.93 -4.82 -8.16
C VAL A 259 9.95 -4.38 -7.08
N THR A 260 8.93 -5.19 -6.80
CA THR A 260 7.92 -4.90 -5.76
C THR A 260 8.57 -4.72 -4.39
N ARG A 261 9.47 -5.64 -4.02
CA ARG A 261 10.18 -5.56 -2.74
C ARG A 261 11.07 -4.31 -2.66
N GLY A 262 11.84 -4.01 -3.70
CA GLY A 262 12.68 -2.82 -3.75
C GLY A 262 11.87 -1.52 -3.65
N ILE A 263 10.67 -1.48 -4.25
CA ILE A 263 9.75 -0.34 -4.07
C ILE A 263 9.27 -0.25 -2.63
N LEU A 264 8.75 -1.35 -2.05
CA LEU A 264 8.22 -1.37 -0.68
C LEU A 264 9.29 -1.00 0.37
N GLU A 265 10.55 -1.39 0.14
CA GLU A 265 11.66 -1.05 1.05
C GLU A 265 12.08 0.42 0.99
N SER A 266 11.97 1.08 -0.16
CA SER A 266 12.60 2.39 -0.41
C SER A 266 11.64 3.46 -0.94
N MET A 267 10.33 3.20 -0.95
CA MET A 267 9.33 4.12 -1.48
C MET A 267 9.25 5.42 -0.68
N THR A 268 9.05 6.51 -1.38
CA THR A 268 8.83 7.85 -0.80
C THR A 268 7.49 8.45 -1.21
N VAL A 269 6.74 7.74 -2.04
CA VAL A 269 5.47 8.15 -2.63
C VAL A 269 4.43 7.04 -2.40
N PRO A 270 3.18 7.36 -2.02
CA PRO A 270 2.13 6.36 -1.90
C PRO A 270 2.00 5.52 -3.15
N THR A 271 1.97 4.19 -2.98
CA THR A 271 1.97 3.26 -4.11
C THR A 271 0.74 2.36 -4.07
N LEU A 272 -0.09 2.42 -5.13
CA LEU A 272 -1.21 1.52 -5.35
C LEU A 272 -0.72 0.27 -6.07
N MET A 273 -0.99 -0.86 -5.48
CA MET A 273 -0.63 -2.18 -6.01
C MET A 273 -1.87 -3.08 -6.12
N SER A 274 -1.88 -3.96 -7.12
CA SER A 274 -2.83 -5.07 -7.26
C SER A 274 -2.12 -6.34 -7.67
N HIS A 275 -2.61 -7.49 -7.18
CA HIS A 275 -2.05 -8.81 -7.47
C HIS A 275 -3.07 -9.70 -8.19
#